data_64e1af93190a0c6411e0eb233026b3c2
#
_entry.id   64e1af93190a0c6411e0eb233026b3c2
#
_cell.length_a   1.000
_cell.length_b   1.000
_cell.length_c   1.000
_cell.angle_alpha   90.00
_cell.angle_beta   90.00
_cell.angle_gamma   90.00
#
_symmetry.space_group_name_H-M   'P 1'
#
loop_
_entity.id
_entity.type
_entity.pdbx_description
1 polymer ?
#
loop_
_entity_poly.entity_id
_entity_poly.type
_entity_poly.pdbx_seq_one_letter_code
_entity_poly.pdbx_strand_id
1 'polypeptide(L)'
;MNLTLKNFQMKAIADLNSACRQSKKEIVLKSCTGSGKTIILTHFIDRYIKENPKMCFVWFTPGKGNLEDQSKDKMDLYIPQAQTKLLSDVLTSGFEENDVAFINWEMVTNKKNNAIQDSEHQNLMDRIRSAQLEGLRFIIIVDE
;
A
#
# COMPACT_ATOMS: atom_id res chain seq x y z
N MET A 1 -12.81 -15.81 5.11
CA MET A 1 -12.68 -16.54 3.83
C MET A 1 -11.31 -17.21 3.77
N ASN A 2 -11.29 -18.52 3.72
CA ASN A 2 -10.03 -19.26 3.62
C ASN A 2 -9.61 -19.32 2.16
N LEU A 3 -8.62 -18.50 1.80
CA LEU A 3 -8.07 -18.48 0.46
C LEU A 3 -6.83 -19.36 0.40
N THR A 4 -6.85 -20.36 -0.48
CA THR A 4 -5.68 -21.20 -0.68
C THR A 4 -4.76 -20.57 -1.73
N LEU A 5 -3.55 -20.23 -1.32
CA LEU A 5 -2.56 -19.64 -2.22
C LEU A 5 -1.93 -20.72 -3.12
N LYS A 6 -1.74 -20.36 -4.37
CA LYS A 6 -1.01 -21.20 -5.33
C LYS A 6 0.50 -21.15 -5.06
N ASN A 7 1.22 -22.16 -5.50
CA ASN A 7 2.67 -22.24 -5.24
C ASN A 7 3.44 -21.02 -5.75
N PHE A 8 3.10 -20.52 -6.96
CA PHE A 8 3.79 -19.34 -7.50
C PHE A 8 3.46 -18.07 -6.69
N GLN A 9 2.27 -18.01 -6.11
CA GLN A 9 1.89 -16.88 -5.25
C GLN A 9 2.68 -16.90 -3.95
N MET A 10 2.81 -18.06 -3.31
CA MET A 10 3.60 -18.22 -2.10
C MET A 10 5.07 -17.89 -2.35
N LYS A 11 5.62 -18.31 -3.50
CA LYS A 11 7.00 -17.97 -3.86
C LYS A 11 7.17 -16.47 -4.06
N ALA A 12 6.25 -15.81 -4.75
CA ALA A 12 6.31 -14.35 -4.95
C ALA A 12 6.28 -13.60 -3.63
N ILE A 13 5.43 -14.02 -2.70
CA ILE A 13 5.36 -13.42 -1.35
C ILE A 13 6.70 -13.58 -0.61
N ALA A 14 7.27 -14.79 -0.65
CA ALA A 14 8.55 -15.05 -0.01
C ALA A 14 9.69 -14.23 -0.62
N ASP A 15 9.72 -14.10 -1.94
CA ASP A 15 10.73 -13.33 -2.67
C ASP A 15 10.62 -11.84 -2.35
N LEU A 16 9.40 -11.28 -2.29
CA LEU A 16 9.16 -9.91 -1.90
C LEU A 16 9.61 -9.64 -0.47
N ASN A 17 9.27 -10.54 0.44
CA ASN A 17 9.66 -10.44 1.84
C ASN A 17 11.17 -10.43 2.00
N SER A 18 11.87 -11.35 1.32
CA SER A 18 13.32 -11.43 1.33
C SER A 18 13.97 -10.17 0.75
N ALA A 19 13.47 -9.67 -0.37
CA ALA A 19 13.99 -8.46 -1.00
C ALA A 19 13.85 -7.23 -0.10
N CYS A 20 12.72 -7.09 0.58
CA CYS A 20 12.50 -6.00 1.52
C CYS A 20 13.43 -6.10 2.74
N ARG A 21 13.67 -7.31 3.25
CA ARG A 21 14.62 -7.52 4.35
C ARG A 21 16.04 -7.17 3.98
N GLN A 22 16.42 -7.35 2.72
CA GLN A 22 17.75 -6.98 2.21
C GLN A 22 17.89 -5.49 1.96
N SER A 23 16.89 -4.70 2.34
CA SER A 23 16.88 -3.23 2.17
C SER A 23 17.03 -2.79 0.72
N LYS A 24 16.48 -3.56 -0.19
CA LYS A 24 16.41 -3.16 -1.60
C LYS A 24 15.56 -1.92 -1.74
N LYS A 25 16.10 -0.89 -2.39
CA LYS A 25 15.40 0.39 -2.56
C LYS A 25 14.27 0.31 -3.57
N GLU A 26 14.41 -0.55 -4.56
CA GLU A 26 13.45 -0.65 -5.65
C GLU A 26 13.26 -2.10 -6.02
N ILE A 27 12.00 -2.54 -6.06
CA ILE A 27 11.63 -3.91 -6.36
C ILE A 27 10.53 -3.88 -7.42
N VAL A 28 10.67 -4.69 -8.46
CA VAL A 28 9.66 -4.80 -9.52
C VAL A 28 9.01 -6.18 -9.45
N LEU A 29 7.70 -6.23 -9.22
CA LEU A 29 6.92 -7.45 -9.29
C LEU A 29 6.27 -7.54 -10.67
N LYS A 30 6.72 -8.49 -11.48
CA LYS A 30 6.13 -8.77 -12.78
C LYS A 30 5.19 -9.95 -12.64
N SER A 31 3.92 -9.73 -12.97
CA SER A 31 2.95 -10.81 -13.01
C SER A 31 1.99 -10.60 -14.17
N CYS A 32 1.52 -11.71 -14.74
CA CYS A 32 0.53 -11.66 -15.80
C CYS A 32 -0.82 -11.19 -15.28
N THR A 33 -1.61 -10.54 -16.12
CA THR A 33 -3.00 -10.21 -15.81
C THR A 33 -3.75 -11.49 -15.42
N GLY A 34 -4.48 -11.43 -14.29
CA GLY A 34 -5.20 -12.59 -13.78
C GLY A 34 -4.39 -13.55 -12.93
N SER A 35 -3.12 -13.23 -12.65
CA SER A 35 -2.26 -14.06 -11.77
C SER A 35 -2.54 -13.89 -10.29
N GLY A 36 -3.46 -12.97 -9.92
CA GLY A 36 -3.75 -12.69 -8.52
C GLY A 36 -2.74 -11.74 -7.87
N LYS A 37 -2.28 -10.74 -8.60
CA LYS A 37 -1.31 -9.76 -8.08
C LYS A 37 -1.81 -9.10 -6.80
N THR A 38 -3.08 -8.73 -6.72
CA THR A 38 -3.67 -8.13 -5.52
C THR A 38 -3.59 -9.10 -4.34
N ILE A 39 -3.89 -10.38 -4.58
CA ILE A 39 -3.78 -11.42 -3.55
C ILE A 39 -2.33 -11.55 -3.06
N ILE A 40 -1.38 -11.58 -3.97
CA ILE A 40 0.05 -11.65 -3.64
C ILE A 40 0.46 -10.47 -2.77
N LEU A 41 0.10 -9.25 -3.18
CA LEU A 41 0.49 -8.04 -2.46
C LEU A 41 -0.18 -7.94 -1.08
N THR A 42 -1.46 -8.27 -0.97
CA THR A 42 -2.15 -8.22 0.33
C THR A 42 -1.56 -9.21 1.32
N HIS A 43 -1.25 -10.43 0.89
CA HIS A 43 -0.64 -11.42 1.76
C HIS A 43 0.82 -11.10 2.11
N PHE A 44 1.57 -10.50 1.16
CA PHE A 44 2.91 -10.00 1.43
C PHE A 44 2.87 -8.91 2.51
N ILE A 45 1.98 -7.94 2.38
CA ILE A 45 1.84 -6.85 3.36
C ILE A 45 1.52 -7.41 4.74
N ASP A 46 0.54 -8.30 4.85
CA ASP A 46 0.15 -8.92 6.11
C ASP A 46 1.33 -9.65 6.77
N ARG A 47 2.03 -10.46 6.01
CA ARG A 47 3.20 -11.18 6.51
C ARG A 47 4.32 -10.23 6.97
N TYR A 48 4.60 -9.20 6.15
CA TYR A 48 5.67 -8.25 6.46
C TYR A 48 5.37 -7.45 7.73
N ILE A 49 4.13 -7.02 7.91
CA ILE A 49 3.69 -6.31 9.11
C ILE A 49 3.85 -7.19 10.35
N LYS A 50 3.50 -8.46 10.26
CA LYS A 50 3.63 -9.40 11.39
C LYS A 50 5.08 -9.68 11.79
N GLU A 51 5.98 -9.64 10.82
CA GLU A 51 7.40 -9.95 11.04
C GLU A 51 8.27 -8.73 11.33
N ASN A 52 7.77 -7.52 11.03
CA ASN A 52 8.53 -6.27 11.16
C ASN A 52 7.73 -5.21 11.89
N PRO A 53 8.28 -4.60 12.97
CA PRO A 53 7.57 -3.58 13.71
C PRO A 53 7.58 -2.23 13.01
N LYS A 54 6.63 -1.37 13.37
CA LYS A 54 6.54 0.04 12.95
C LYS A 54 6.49 0.23 11.43
N MET A 55 5.81 -0.67 10.73
CA MET A 55 5.67 -0.59 9.28
C MET A 55 4.35 0.06 8.88
N CYS A 56 4.43 0.88 7.85
CA CYS A 56 3.27 1.41 7.13
C CYS A 56 3.46 1.18 5.64
N PHE A 57 2.35 0.99 4.93
CA PHE A 57 2.36 0.84 3.48
C PHE A 57 1.51 1.92 2.84
N VAL A 58 1.99 2.46 1.73
CA VAL A 58 1.20 3.34 0.87
C VAL A 58 1.10 2.67 -0.50
N TRP A 59 -0.12 2.35 -0.91
CA TRP A 59 -0.41 1.65 -2.16
C TRP A 59 -1.07 2.62 -3.12
N PHE A 60 -0.32 3.07 -4.12
CA PHE A 60 -0.83 3.96 -5.15
C PHE A 60 -1.47 3.17 -6.27
N THR A 61 -2.69 3.55 -6.63
CA THR A 61 -3.42 2.95 -7.74
C THR A 61 -3.52 3.93 -8.92
N PRO A 62 -3.67 3.41 -10.16
CA PRO A 62 -3.87 4.29 -11.32
C PRO A 62 -5.16 5.10 -11.22
N GLY A 63 -5.21 6.22 -11.93
CA GLY A 63 -6.24 7.23 -11.75
C GLY A 63 -7.59 6.99 -12.39
N LYS A 64 -7.82 5.87 -13.04
CA LYS A 64 -9.11 5.61 -13.69
C LYS A 64 -9.97 4.67 -12.85
N GLY A 65 -11.19 5.09 -12.56
CA GLY A 65 -12.12 4.33 -11.73
C GLY A 65 -11.77 4.42 -10.25
N ASN A 66 -12.49 3.69 -9.42
CA ASN A 66 -12.27 3.65 -7.97
C ASN A 66 -11.37 2.46 -7.59
N LEU A 67 -10.20 2.38 -8.20
CA LEU A 67 -9.29 1.26 -7.98
C LEU A 67 -8.76 1.22 -6.54
N GLU A 68 -8.57 2.38 -5.91
CA GLU A 68 -8.17 2.46 -4.51
C GLU A 68 -9.22 1.84 -3.59
N ASP A 69 -10.50 2.12 -3.82
CA ASP A 69 -11.60 1.52 -3.06
C ASP A 69 -11.68 0.02 -3.31
N GLN A 70 -11.54 -0.40 -4.56
CA GLN A 70 -11.59 -1.81 -4.93
C GLN A 70 -10.44 -2.61 -4.31
N SER A 71 -9.25 -2.06 -4.33
CA SER A 71 -8.08 -2.70 -3.73
C SER A 71 -8.21 -2.79 -2.22
N LYS A 72 -8.68 -1.72 -1.59
CA LYS A 72 -8.96 -1.70 -0.15
C LYS A 72 -10.00 -2.74 0.22
N ASP A 73 -11.10 -2.82 -0.51
CA ASP A 73 -12.18 -3.78 -0.26
C ASP A 73 -11.68 -5.22 -0.40
N LYS A 74 -10.83 -5.49 -1.38
CA LYS A 74 -10.23 -6.81 -1.54
C LYS A 74 -9.32 -7.16 -0.37
N MET A 75 -8.50 -6.22 0.08
CA MET A 75 -7.66 -6.47 1.25
C MET A 75 -8.48 -6.69 2.50
N ASP A 76 -9.54 -5.91 2.72
CA ASP A 76 -10.44 -6.08 3.84
C ASP A 76 -11.12 -7.47 3.82
N LEU A 77 -11.39 -7.98 2.62
CA LEU A 77 -11.96 -9.31 2.44
C LEU A 77 -10.96 -10.41 2.75
N TYR A 78 -9.73 -10.30 2.22
CA TYR A 78 -8.70 -11.34 2.38
C TYR A 78 -8.05 -11.32 3.76
N ILE A 79 -7.85 -10.13 4.31
CA ILE A 79 -7.17 -9.91 5.59
C ILE A 79 -8.07 -9.02 6.46
N PRO A 80 -9.11 -9.59 7.11
CA PRO A 80 -10.07 -8.77 7.86
C PRO A 80 -9.48 -7.94 9.01
N GLN A 81 -8.32 -8.34 9.53
CA GLN A 81 -7.63 -7.63 10.61
C GLN A 81 -6.73 -6.49 10.12
N ALA A 82 -6.59 -6.30 8.80
CA ALA A 82 -5.75 -5.25 8.25
C ALA A 82 -6.31 -3.86 8.58
N GLN A 83 -5.40 -2.91 8.84
CA GLN A 83 -5.76 -1.52 9.10
C GLN A 83 -5.72 -0.73 7.80
N THR A 84 -6.72 -0.92 6.96
CA THR A 84 -6.80 -0.25 5.66
C THR A 84 -7.38 1.15 5.79
N LYS A 85 -6.81 2.09 5.05
CA LYS A 85 -7.22 3.50 5.04
C LYS A 85 -7.27 4.05 3.62
N LEU A 86 -8.07 5.09 3.42
CA LEU A 86 -8.07 5.90 2.21
C LEU A 86 -7.36 7.23 2.47
N LEU A 87 -7.14 8.02 1.43
CA LEU A 87 -6.45 9.30 1.56
C LEU A 87 -7.10 10.22 2.58
N SER A 88 -8.42 10.34 2.58
CA SER A 88 -9.15 11.17 3.52
C SER A 88 -8.89 10.77 4.98
N ASP A 89 -8.79 9.47 5.26
CA ASP A 89 -8.50 8.97 6.59
C ASP A 89 -7.10 9.36 7.03
N VAL A 90 -6.13 9.24 6.15
CA VAL A 90 -4.74 9.60 6.41
C VAL A 90 -4.59 11.10 6.63
N LEU A 91 -5.26 11.92 5.83
CA LEU A 91 -5.21 13.37 5.97
C LEU A 91 -5.85 13.85 7.27
N THR A 92 -6.88 13.14 7.75
CA THR A 92 -7.59 13.48 8.98
C THR A 92 -6.84 13.00 10.23
N SER A 93 -6.39 11.75 10.23
CA SER A 93 -5.87 11.08 11.44
C SER A 93 -4.37 10.79 11.40
N GLY A 94 -3.72 10.93 10.23
CA GLY A 94 -2.32 10.54 10.05
C GLY A 94 -2.13 9.02 9.94
N PHE A 95 -0.88 8.60 10.03
CA PHE A 95 -0.51 7.18 9.97
C PHE A 95 -0.29 6.60 11.36
N GLU A 96 -0.73 5.38 11.54
CA GLU A 96 -0.44 4.57 12.73
C GLU A 96 0.33 3.33 12.30
N GLU A 97 0.99 2.68 13.27
CA GLU A 97 1.70 1.42 13.01
C GLU A 97 0.76 0.39 12.37
N ASN A 98 1.22 -0.28 11.34
CA ASN A 98 0.51 -1.30 10.56
C ASN A 98 -0.55 -0.76 9.59
N ASP A 99 -0.61 0.54 9.37
CA ASP A 99 -1.53 1.12 8.40
C ASP A 99 -1.17 0.76 6.96
N VAL A 100 -2.20 0.52 6.16
CA VAL A 100 -2.09 0.34 4.71
C VAL A 100 -3.02 1.35 4.05
N ALA A 101 -2.45 2.38 3.44
CA ALA A 101 -3.22 3.43 2.79
C ALA A 101 -3.33 3.16 1.29
N PHE A 102 -4.56 3.17 0.78
CA PHE A 102 -4.83 3.03 -0.66
C PHE A 102 -5.16 4.41 -1.21
N ILE A 103 -4.32 4.90 -2.12
CA ILE A 103 -4.37 6.27 -2.62
C ILE A 103 -4.36 6.27 -4.14
N ASN A 104 -5.26 7.04 -4.74
CA ASN A 104 -5.25 7.25 -6.17
C ASN A 104 -4.12 8.21 -6.53
N TRP A 105 -3.21 7.75 -7.39
CA TRP A 105 -2.04 8.53 -7.79
C TRP A 105 -2.39 9.88 -8.41
N GLU A 106 -3.43 9.92 -9.24
CA GLU A 106 -3.84 11.15 -9.90
C GLU A 106 -4.38 12.21 -8.94
N MET A 107 -4.97 11.78 -7.82
CA MET A 107 -5.46 12.73 -6.81
C MET A 107 -4.34 13.55 -6.18
N VAL A 108 -3.13 13.01 -6.15
CA VAL A 108 -1.99 13.68 -5.51
C VAL A 108 -0.99 14.25 -6.52
N THR A 109 -1.09 13.89 -7.80
CA THR A 109 -0.10 14.30 -8.81
C THR A 109 -0.68 15.06 -10.00
N ASN A 110 -2.00 15.08 -10.19
CA ASN A 110 -2.60 15.68 -11.38
C ASN A 110 -2.46 17.22 -11.38
N LYS A 111 -1.84 17.75 -12.42
CA LYS A 111 -1.53 19.16 -12.56
C LYS A 111 -2.70 20.03 -13.03
N LYS A 112 -3.86 19.45 -13.35
CA LYS A 112 -4.99 20.19 -13.93
C LYS A 112 -5.85 20.94 -12.92
N ASN A 113 -5.76 20.61 -11.62
CA ASN A 113 -6.49 21.27 -10.54
C ASN A 113 -5.51 21.70 -9.45
N ASN A 114 -4.79 22.75 -9.70
CA ASN A 114 -3.55 23.05 -9.02
C ASN A 114 -3.65 23.33 -7.52
N ALA A 115 -4.67 24.06 -7.04
CA ALA A 115 -4.68 24.53 -5.65
C ALA A 115 -5.10 23.43 -4.65
N ILE A 116 -6.14 22.66 -4.97
CA ILE A 116 -6.66 21.62 -4.06
C ILE A 116 -5.73 20.41 -4.04
N GLN A 117 -5.22 20.01 -5.20
CA GLN A 117 -4.35 18.83 -5.32
C GLN A 117 -2.94 19.06 -4.80
N ASP A 118 -2.40 20.26 -5.00
CA ASP A 118 -1.11 20.62 -4.40
C ASP A 118 -1.21 20.60 -2.88
N SER A 119 -2.35 21.04 -2.33
CA SER A 119 -2.62 20.99 -0.90
C SER A 119 -2.71 19.55 -0.39
N GLU A 120 -3.41 18.66 -1.11
CA GLU A 120 -3.52 17.24 -0.74
C GLU A 120 -2.18 16.52 -0.84
N HIS A 121 -1.41 16.79 -1.91
CA HIS A 121 -0.06 16.23 -2.04
C HIS A 121 0.84 16.67 -0.88
N GLN A 122 0.84 17.96 -0.57
CA GLN A 122 1.63 18.52 0.51
C GLN A 122 1.23 17.94 1.86
N ASN A 123 -0.07 17.83 2.11
CA ASN A 123 -0.60 17.26 3.34
C ASN A 123 -0.24 15.79 3.49
N LEU A 124 -0.30 15.01 2.40
CA LEU A 124 0.10 13.60 2.43
C LEU A 124 1.59 13.47 2.78
N MET A 125 2.45 14.28 2.13
CA MET A 125 3.89 14.26 2.41
C MET A 125 4.18 14.67 3.85
N ASP A 126 3.47 15.66 4.37
CA ASP A 126 3.61 16.09 5.77
C ASP A 126 3.22 14.98 6.74
N ARG A 127 2.16 14.24 6.45
CA ARG A 127 1.73 13.10 7.27
C ARG A 127 2.75 11.97 7.26
N ILE A 128 3.35 11.68 6.11
CA ILE A 128 4.41 10.68 6.00
C ILE A 128 5.64 11.12 6.81
N ARG A 129 6.06 12.36 6.67
CA ARG A 129 7.21 12.90 7.41
C ARG A 129 6.98 12.87 8.91
N SER A 130 5.79 13.28 9.35
CA SER A 130 5.45 13.24 10.78
C SER A 130 5.51 11.82 11.33
N ALA A 131 5.00 10.86 10.58
CA ALA A 131 5.05 9.46 10.98
C ALA A 131 6.49 8.92 11.03
N GLN A 132 7.33 9.31 10.06
CA GLN A 132 8.75 8.93 10.07
C GLN A 132 9.48 9.49 11.27
N LEU A 133 9.17 10.72 11.68
CA LEU A 133 9.75 11.33 12.89
C LEU A 133 9.33 10.59 14.15
N GLU A 134 8.17 9.95 14.16
CA GLU A 134 7.71 9.10 15.26
C GLU A 134 8.31 7.68 15.21
N GLY A 135 9.11 7.37 14.19
CA GLY A 135 9.79 6.09 14.05
C GLY A 135 9.12 5.09 13.13
N LEU A 136 8.05 5.48 12.44
CA LEU A 136 7.39 4.60 11.48
C LEU A 136 8.20 4.49 10.20
N ARG A 137 8.20 3.31 9.59
CA ARG A 137 8.89 3.02 8.34
C ARG A 137 7.87 2.77 7.23
N PHE A 138 8.17 3.20 6.02
CA PHE A 138 7.23 3.14 4.89
C PHE A 138 7.74 2.27 3.76
N ILE A 139 6.84 1.50 3.19
CA ILE A 139 7.03 0.85 1.90
C ILE A 139 5.97 1.40 0.96
N ILE A 140 6.40 1.89 -0.20
CA ILE A 140 5.53 2.45 -1.22
C ILE A 140 5.33 1.41 -2.32
N ILE A 141 4.08 1.11 -2.62
CA ILE A 141 3.70 0.22 -3.72
C ILE A 141 3.06 1.08 -4.80
N VAL A 142 3.58 0.99 -6.01
CA VAL A 142 2.99 1.65 -7.17
C VAL A 142 2.41 0.58 -8.07
N ASP A 143 1.09 0.56 -8.16
CA ASP A 143 0.35 -0.40 -8.97
C ASP A 143 0.02 0.24 -10.31
N GLU A 144 0.47 -0.39 -11.38
CA GLU A 144 0.21 0.07 -12.75
C GLU A 144 -0.80 -0.80 -13.48
#